data_437594da2148bf561e9ddc799e170115
#
_entry.id   437594da2148bf561e9ddc799e170115
#
_cell.length_a   1.000
_cell.length_b   1.000
_cell.length_c   1.000
_cell.angle_alpha   90.00
_cell.angle_beta   90.00
_cell.angle_gamma   90.00
#
_symmetry.space_group_name_H-M   'P 1'
#
loop_
_entity.id
_entity.type
_entity.pdbx_description
1 polymer ?
#
loop_
_entity_poly.entity_id
_entity_poly.type
_entity_poly.pdbx_seq_one_letter_code
_entity_poly.pdbx_strand_id
1 'polypeptide(L)'
;AWRVADKIAAMKVPVLLNPTSNIPSNFDQIGATLHNAAILRKAGVEIAISGNDGGHRVRDMRYNAGIAVSRGLPQAAGLEAITLAPARIFGVADQVGSIEAGKLADIVIWDGDPLEPLTEPVAIYVEGKEQPMQSRATQLGNRYLKR
;
A
#
# COMPACT_ATOMS: atom_id res chain seq x y z
N ALA A 1 -17.17 -7.06 3.33
CA ALA A 1 -17.39 -5.62 3.63
C ALA A 1 -18.17 -4.93 2.52
N TRP A 2 -17.87 -5.17 1.25
CA TRP A 2 -18.48 -4.46 0.11
C TRP A 2 -20.00 -4.47 0.07
N ARG A 3 -20.67 -5.55 0.52
CA ARG A 3 -22.14 -5.67 0.55
C ARG A 3 -22.83 -4.68 1.51
N VAL A 4 -22.09 -4.11 2.42
CA VAL A 4 -22.56 -3.14 3.43
C VAL A 4 -21.74 -1.85 3.39
N ALA A 5 -21.13 -1.54 2.24
CA ALA A 5 -20.24 -0.40 2.06
C ALA A 5 -20.88 0.93 2.50
N ASP A 6 -22.14 1.17 2.11
CA ASP A 6 -22.86 2.40 2.48
C ASP A 6 -23.06 2.53 4.00
N LYS A 7 -23.31 1.41 4.69
CA LYS A 7 -23.44 1.40 6.16
C LYS A 7 -22.10 1.71 6.83
N ILE A 8 -21.01 1.11 6.32
CA ILE A 8 -19.65 1.36 6.83
C ILE A 8 -19.29 2.85 6.63
N ALA A 9 -19.57 3.39 5.44
CA ALA A 9 -19.35 4.80 5.13
C ALA A 9 -20.15 5.73 6.06
N ALA A 10 -21.44 5.45 6.26
CA ALA A 10 -22.30 6.24 7.16
C ALA A 10 -21.79 6.25 8.61
N MET A 11 -21.19 5.15 9.05
CA MET A 11 -20.58 5.02 10.39
C MET A 11 -19.17 5.63 10.46
N LYS A 12 -18.60 6.08 9.35
CA LYS A 12 -17.23 6.60 9.24
C LYS A 12 -16.16 5.62 9.80
N VAL A 13 -16.39 4.33 9.62
CA VAL A 13 -15.46 3.28 10.07
C VAL A 13 -14.45 3.02 8.96
N PRO A 14 -13.15 3.22 9.17
CA PRO A 14 -12.14 2.88 8.19
C PRO A 14 -11.98 1.37 8.05
N VAL A 15 -11.53 0.92 6.87
CA VAL A 15 -11.33 -0.49 6.58
C VAL A 15 -9.90 -0.77 6.15
N LEU A 16 -9.20 -1.61 6.91
CA LEU A 16 -7.94 -2.21 6.47
C LEU A 16 -8.25 -3.48 5.69
N LEU A 17 -7.70 -3.56 4.48
CA LEU A 17 -7.97 -4.70 3.60
C LEU A 17 -6.70 -5.22 2.92
N ASN A 18 -6.73 -6.51 2.62
CA ASN A 18 -5.72 -7.15 1.80
C ASN A 18 -6.38 -7.56 0.47
N PRO A 19 -6.09 -6.87 -0.63
CA PRO A 19 -6.73 -7.14 -1.93
C PRO A 19 -6.50 -8.56 -2.43
N THR A 20 -5.35 -9.16 -2.17
CA THR A 20 -5.03 -10.51 -2.64
C THR A 20 -5.81 -11.61 -1.91
N SER A 21 -6.30 -11.33 -0.69
CA SER A 21 -7.14 -12.27 0.08
C SER A 21 -8.63 -12.21 -0.29
N ASN A 22 -9.02 -11.35 -1.23
CA ASN A 22 -10.42 -11.18 -1.65
C ASN A 22 -10.82 -12.13 -2.80
N ILE A 23 -10.30 -13.34 -2.79
CA ILE A 23 -10.65 -14.42 -3.73
C ILE A 23 -11.44 -15.48 -2.96
N PRO A 24 -12.60 -15.98 -3.49
CA PRO A 24 -13.30 -17.06 -2.86
C PRO A 24 -12.43 -18.32 -2.76
N SER A 25 -12.17 -18.79 -1.56
CA SER A 25 -11.39 -20.01 -1.30
C SER A 25 -12.23 -21.14 -0.70
N ASN A 26 -13.43 -20.81 -0.22
CA ASN A 26 -14.39 -21.75 0.35
C ASN A 26 -15.82 -21.17 0.23
N PHE A 27 -16.83 -21.95 0.63
CA PHE A 27 -18.24 -21.54 0.54
C PHE A 27 -18.56 -20.29 1.37
N ASP A 28 -17.93 -20.09 2.52
CA ASP A 28 -18.15 -18.91 3.37
C ASP A 28 -17.64 -17.63 2.71
N GLN A 29 -16.69 -17.77 1.80
CA GLN A 29 -16.07 -16.67 1.06
C GLN A 29 -16.61 -16.49 -0.37
N ILE A 30 -17.69 -17.17 -0.74
CA ILE A 30 -18.27 -17.10 -2.10
C ILE A 30 -18.60 -15.66 -2.53
N GLY A 31 -18.80 -14.76 -1.58
CA GLY A 31 -19.02 -13.33 -1.83
C GLY A 31 -17.75 -12.49 -1.88
N ALA A 32 -16.55 -13.08 -1.76
CA ALA A 32 -15.31 -12.34 -1.90
C ALA A 32 -15.14 -11.83 -3.34
N THR A 33 -14.57 -10.64 -3.49
CA THR A 33 -14.32 -10.03 -4.80
C THR A 33 -13.08 -9.16 -4.78
N LEU A 34 -12.27 -9.24 -5.81
CA LEU A 34 -11.10 -8.38 -6.00
C LEU A 34 -11.48 -6.89 -6.17
N HIS A 35 -12.73 -6.58 -6.51
CA HIS A 35 -13.25 -5.21 -6.61
C HIS A 35 -13.61 -4.58 -5.26
N ASN A 36 -13.42 -5.29 -4.15
CA ASN A 36 -13.82 -4.84 -2.80
C ASN A 36 -13.28 -3.44 -2.45
N ALA A 37 -12.00 -3.15 -2.73
CA ALA A 37 -11.39 -1.85 -2.47
C ALA A 37 -12.06 -0.72 -3.27
N ALA A 38 -12.30 -0.95 -4.57
CA ALA A 38 -12.96 0.03 -5.44
C ALA A 38 -14.41 0.31 -5.00
N ILE A 39 -15.16 -0.72 -4.62
CA ILE A 39 -16.54 -0.59 -4.14
C ILE A 39 -16.59 0.21 -2.84
N LEU A 40 -15.72 -0.11 -1.87
CA LEU A 40 -15.64 0.59 -0.59
C LEU A 40 -15.26 2.07 -0.80
N ARG A 41 -14.24 2.35 -1.61
CA ARG A 41 -13.84 3.74 -1.92
C ARG A 41 -14.95 4.53 -2.61
N LYS A 42 -15.66 3.92 -3.57
CA LYS A 42 -16.80 4.53 -4.25
C LYS A 42 -17.93 4.89 -3.29
N ALA A 43 -18.16 4.09 -2.26
CA ALA A 43 -19.14 4.37 -1.20
C ALA A 43 -18.66 5.41 -0.18
N GLY A 44 -17.43 5.92 -0.31
CA GLY A 44 -16.87 6.92 0.61
C GLY A 44 -16.21 6.34 1.87
N VAL A 45 -15.95 5.04 1.90
CA VAL A 45 -15.20 4.41 3.00
C VAL A 45 -13.72 4.78 2.89
N GLU A 46 -13.11 5.21 3.99
CA GLU A 46 -11.67 5.35 4.09
C GLU A 46 -11.03 3.96 4.14
N ILE A 47 -10.13 3.69 3.21
CA ILE A 47 -9.47 2.38 3.10
C ILE A 47 -7.97 2.50 3.29
N ALA A 48 -7.38 1.54 3.98
CA ALA A 48 -5.94 1.32 3.99
C ALA A 48 -5.64 -0.11 3.53
N ILE A 49 -4.51 -0.29 2.87
CA ILE A 49 -4.07 -1.60 2.38
C ILE A 49 -3.06 -2.15 3.37
N SER A 50 -3.30 -3.37 3.84
CA SER A 50 -2.37 -4.11 4.67
C SER A 50 -1.50 -5.04 3.84
N GLY A 51 -0.32 -5.36 4.36
CA GLY A 51 0.53 -6.43 3.82
C GLY A 51 -0.06 -7.82 4.08
N ASN A 52 0.48 -8.81 3.41
CA ASN A 52 0.25 -10.21 3.74
C ASN A 52 0.92 -10.55 5.08
N ASP A 53 0.40 -11.57 5.77
CA ASP A 53 0.86 -11.99 7.08
C ASP A 53 2.39 -12.08 7.20
N GLY A 54 2.94 -11.32 8.15
CA GLY A 54 4.35 -11.31 8.50
C GLY A 54 5.10 -10.03 8.12
N GLY A 55 5.79 -9.43 9.09
CA GLY A 55 6.53 -8.17 8.95
C GLY A 55 7.63 -8.19 7.88
N HIS A 56 8.04 -9.37 7.40
CA HIS A 56 9.02 -9.52 6.31
C HIS A 56 8.46 -9.23 4.91
N ARG A 57 7.13 -9.07 4.77
CA ARG A 57 6.45 -8.81 3.49
C ARG A 57 5.89 -7.40 3.37
N VAL A 58 6.37 -6.44 4.14
CA VAL A 58 5.92 -5.05 4.08
C VAL A 58 6.05 -4.46 2.67
N ARG A 59 7.08 -4.84 1.92
CA ARG A 59 7.27 -4.44 0.52
C ARG A 59 6.12 -4.86 -0.41
N ASP A 60 5.36 -5.90 -0.03
CA ASP A 60 4.24 -6.39 -0.86
C ASP A 60 3.03 -5.43 -0.82
N MET A 61 3.00 -4.47 0.10
CA MET A 61 1.90 -3.49 0.22
C MET A 61 1.69 -2.70 -1.07
N ARG A 62 2.77 -2.28 -1.74
CA ARG A 62 2.66 -1.56 -3.02
C ARG A 62 2.07 -2.43 -4.12
N TYR A 63 2.41 -3.71 -4.17
CA TYR A 63 1.84 -4.67 -5.13
C TYR A 63 0.36 -4.92 -4.84
N ASN A 64 -0.02 -5.04 -3.57
CA ASN A 64 -1.42 -5.16 -3.17
C ASN A 64 -2.23 -3.91 -3.58
N ALA A 65 -1.64 -2.71 -3.46
CA ALA A 65 -2.26 -1.49 -3.94
C ALA A 65 -2.41 -1.48 -5.47
N GLY A 66 -1.38 -1.92 -6.22
CA GLY A 66 -1.43 -2.10 -7.67
C GLY A 66 -2.51 -3.09 -8.10
N ILE A 67 -2.68 -4.22 -7.39
CA ILE A 67 -3.77 -5.17 -7.63
C ILE A 67 -5.13 -4.51 -7.41
N ALA A 68 -5.31 -3.71 -6.34
CA ALA A 68 -6.56 -2.99 -6.12
C ALA A 68 -6.84 -1.98 -7.25
N VAL A 69 -5.81 -1.28 -7.74
CA VAL A 69 -5.92 -0.34 -8.87
C VAL A 69 -6.30 -1.08 -10.15
N SER A 70 -5.68 -2.20 -10.47
CA SER A 70 -6.03 -3.02 -11.63
C SER A 70 -7.48 -3.56 -11.58
N ARG A 71 -8.11 -3.53 -10.40
CA ARG A 71 -9.49 -3.94 -10.14
C ARG A 71 -10.44 -2.76 -9.90
N GLY A 72 -10.06 -1.57 -10.36
CA GLY A 72 -10.93 -0.40 -10.44
C GLY A 72 -10.80 0.61 -9.30
N LEU A 73 -9.84 0.46 -8.39
CA LEU A 73 -9.49 1.52 -7.46
C LEU A 73 -8.75 2.63 -8.23
N PRO A 74 -9.09 3.93 -8.08
CA PRO A 74 -8.32 5.00 -8.69
C PRO A 74 -6.85 4.96 -8.22
N GLN A 75 -5.90 5.23 -9.13
CA GLN A 75 -4.46 5.17 -8.84
C GLN A 75 -4.07 6.05 -7.64
N ALA A 76 -4.52 7.30 -7.61
CA ALA A 76 -4.27 8.19 -6.47
C ALA A 76 -4.79 7.62 -5.15
N ALA A 77 -5.95 6.92 -5.17
CA ALA A 77 -6.49 6.27 -3.99
C ALA A 77 -5.68 5.02 -3.60
N GLY A 78 -5.06 4.34 -4.55
CA GLY A 78 -4.13 3.24 -4.29
C GLY A 78 -2.88 3.70 -3.54
N LEU A 79 -2.29 4.82 -3.97
CA LEU A 79 -1.17 5.46 -3.26
C LEU A 79 -1.60 5.97 -1.88
N GLU A 80 -2.72 6.67 -1.80
CA GLU A 80 -3.27 7.16 -0.55
C GLU A 80 -3.48 6.02 0.46
N ALA A 81 -3.96 4.87 0.00
CA ALA A 81 -4.26 3.70 0.83
C ALA A 81 -3.03 3.02 1.46
N ILE A 82 -1.83 3.31 0.97
CA ILE A 82 -0.56 2.82 1.55
C ILE A 82 0.30 3.93 2.18
N THR A 83 -0.17 5.17 2.16
CA THR A 83 0.56 6.33 2.69
C THR A 83 -0.28 7.13 3.67
N LEU A 84 -1.07 8.08 3.18
CA LEU A 84 -1.81 9.04 4.01
C LEU A 84 -3.02 8.43 4.73
N ALA A 85 -3.74 7.49 4.10
CA ALA A 85 -4.90 6.87 4.73
C ALA A 85 -4.54 6.09 6.01
N PRO A 86 -3.53 5.19 6.03
CA PRO A 86 -3.10 4.58 7.28
C PRO A 86 -2.61 5.61 8.31
N ALA A 87 -1.91 6.69 7.89
CA ALA A 87 -1.49 7.73 8.81
C ALA A 87 -2.67 8.43 9.49
N ARG A 88 -3.77 8.70 8.75
CA ARG A 88 -5.02 9.24 9.32
C ARG A 88 -5.69 8.25 10.26
N ILE A 89 -5.80 6.99 9.84
CA ILE A 89 -6.46 5.93 10.63
C ILE A 89 -5.77 5.74 11.98
N PHE A 90 -4.43 5.81 12.01
CA PHE A 90 -3.64 5.65 13.23
C PHE A 90 -3.35 6.97 13.96
N GLY A 91 -3.86 8.12 13.48
CA GLY A 91 -3.76 9.41 14.16
C GLY A 91 -2.38 10.05 14.13
N VAL A 92 -1.57 9.75 13.10
CA VAL A 92 -0.20 10.27 12.92
C VAL A 92 -0.02 11.05 11.62
N ALA A 93 -1.12 11.45 11.00
CA ALA A 93 -1.12 12.14 9.70
C ALA A 93 -0.54 13.57 9.75
N ASP A 94 -0.38 14.15 10.92
CA ASP A 94 0.33 15.40 11.17
C ASP A 94 1.86 15.25 11.03
N GLN A 95 2.37 14.03 11.17
CA GLN A 95 3.81 13.72 11.16
C GLN A 95 4.27 13.01 9.88
N VAL A 96 3.43 12.14 9.31
CA VAL A 96 3.80 11.25 8.20
C VAL A 96 2.65 11.06 7.19
N GLY A 97 2.93 10.40 6.07
CA GLY A 97 1.94 9.92 5.10
C GLY A 97 1.73 10.84 3.90
N SER A 98 2.25 12.07 3.92
CA SER A 98 2.25 12.99 2.78
C SER A 98 3.51 13.85 2.76
N ILE A 99 3.82 14.40 1.59
CA ILE A 99 4.97 15.30 1.41
C ILE A 99 4.48 16.72 1.66
N GLU A 100 4.65 17.19 2.88
CA GLU A 100 4.25 18.53 3.33
C GLU A 100 5.32 19.12 4.26
N ALA A 101 5.44 20.45 4.27
CA ALA A 101 6.38 21.13 5.14
C ALA A 101 6.04 20.84 6.63
N GLY A 102 7.06 20.48 7.41
CA GLY A 102 6.95 20.15 8.83
C GLY A 102 6.72 18.67 9.14
N LYS A 103 6.49 17.82 8.14
CA LYS A 103 6.41 16.37 8.33
C LYS A 103 7.78 15.70 8.21
N LEU A 104 7.88 14.48 8.74
CA LEU A 104 9.07 13.64 8.58
C LEU A 104 9.32 13.36 7.09
N ALA A 105 10.57 13.54 6.69
CA ALA A 105 10.97 13.34 5.31
C ALA A 105 11.33 11.87 5.05
N ASP A 106 10.34 10.98 5.18
CA ASP A 106 10.40 9.57 4.78
C ASP A 106 9.88 9.46 3.36
N ILE A 107 10.82 9.51 2.39
CA ILE A 107 10.51 9.69 0.97
C ILE A 107 11.20 8.60 0.15
N VAL A 108 10.46 8.02 -0.79
CA VAL A 108 11.02 7.12 -1.81
C VAL A 108 10.83 7.76 -3.18
N ILE A 109 11.91 7.88 -3.94
CA ILE A 109 11.90 8.34 -5.33
C ILE A 109 11.95 7.10 -6.21
N TRP A 110 11.03 7.02 -7.18
CA TRP A 110 10.86 5.89 -8.08
C TRP A 110 11.21 6.30 -9.52
N ASP A 111 11.64 5.35 -10.35
CA ASP A 111 11.88 5.55 -11.77
C ASP A 111 10.60 5.51 -12.63
N GLY A 112 9.46 5.23 -12.02
CA GLY A 112 8.14 5.17 -12.65
C GLY A 112 7.02 5.13 -11.62
N ASP A 113 5.88 4.49 -11.97
CA ASP A 113 4.76 4.32 -11.06
C ASP A 113 5.11 3.35 -9.92
N PRO A 114 5.09 3.76 -8.65
CA PRO A 114 5.42 2.88 -7.53
C PRO A 114 4.49 1.68 -7.36
N LEU A 115 3.30 1.70 -7.96
CA LEU A 115 2.34 0.59 -7.90
C LEU A 115 2.60 -0.47 -8.98
N GLU A 116 3.45 -0.18 -9.96
CA GLU A 116 3.84 -1.14 -11.00
C GLU A 116 4.97 -2.05 -10.51
N PRO A 117 4.87 -3.38 -10.74
CA PRO A 117 5.84 -4.35 -10.22
C PRO A 117 7.29 -4.14 -10.68
N LEU A 118 7.48 -3.65 -11.91
CA LEU A 118 8.79 -3.47 -12.53
C LEU A 118 9.47 -2.15 -12.16
N THR A 119 8.77 -1.24 -11.49
CA THR A 119 9.32 0.04 -11.05
C THR A 119 10.26 -0.15 -9.87
N GLU A 120 11.42 0.48 -9.94
CA GLU A 120 12.48 0.37 -8.94
C GLU A 120 12.65 1.71 -8.19
N PRO A 121 12.97 1.68 -6.89
CA PRO A 121 13.32 2.90 -6.18
C PRO A 121 14.72 3.37 -6.62
N VAL A 122 14.86 4.67 -6.93
CA VAL A 122 16.14 5.30 -7.28
C VAL A 122 16.80 6.00 -6.11
N ALA A 123 16.03 6.44 -5.11
CA ALA A 123 16.54 6.97 -3.86
C ALA A 123 15.53 6.75 -2.72
N ILE A 124 16.04 6.54 -1.52
CA ILE A 124 15.25 6.37 -0.28
C ILE A 124 15.80 7.33 0.77
N TYR A 125 14.92 8.11 1.37
CA TYR A 125 15.23 9.00 2.48
C TYR A 125 14.43 8.58 3.71
N VAL A 126 15.09 8.52 4.87
CA VAL A 126 14.48 8.30 6.19
C VAL A 126 14.88 9.45 7.07
N GLU A 127 13.91 10.17 7.62
CA GLU A 127 14.13 11.41 8.38
C GLU A 127 15.01 12.41 7.61
N GLY A 128 14.85 12.51 6.31
CA GLY A 128 15.63 13.39 5.42
C GLY A 128 17.06 12.92 5.12
N LYS A 129 17.47 11.76 5.61
CA LYS A 129 18.81 11.19 5.37
C LYS A 129 18.72 10.13 4.28
N GLU A 130 19.53 10.27 3.24
CA GLU A 130 19.61 9.30 2.17
C GLU A 130 20.11 7.94 2.69
N GLN A 131 19.40 6.88 2.31
CA GLN A 131 19.75 5.52 2.69
C GLN A 131 20.53 4.82 1.59
N PRO A 132 21.55 4.00 1.92
CA PRO A 132 22.29 3.25 0.92
C PRO A 132 21.38 2.22 0.24
N MET A 133 21.36 2.22 -1.11
CA MET A 133 20.58 1.29 -1.93
C MET A 133 21.19 -0.11 -2.02
N GLN A 134 22.25 -0.38 -1.26
CA GLN A 134 22.91 -1.69 -1.23
C GLN A 134 22.26 -2.64 -0.22
N SER A 135 21.51 -3.60 -0.73
CA SER A 135 21.05 -4.73 0.08
C SER A 135 22.15 -5.79 0.27
N ARG A 136 21.99 -6.65 1.30
CA ARG A 136 22.88 -7.81 1.48
C ARG A 136 22.90 -8.72 0.22
N ALA A 137 21.77 -8.88 -0.47
CA ALA A 137 21.68 -9.65 -1.69
C ALA A 137 22.51 -9.02 -2.82
N THR A 138 22.46 -7.70 -2.99
CA THR A 138 23.28 -6.97 -3.96
C THR A 138 24.76 -7.08 -3.64
N GLN A 139 25.15 -6.98 -2.37
CA GLN A 139 26.55 -7.15 -1.95
C GLN A 139 27.06 -8.57 -2.22
N LEU A 140 26.27 -9.59 -1.94
CA LEU A 140 26.60 -10.98 -2.25
C LEU A 140 26.69 -11.19 -3.75
N GLY A 141 25.73 -10.71 -4.54
CA GLY A 141 25.75 -10.75 -6.00
C GLY A 141 27.04 -10.15 -6.56
N ASN A 142 27.39 -8.94 -6.14
CA ASN A 142 28.60 -8.26 -6.57
C ASN A 142 29.89 -9.00 -6.19
N ARG A 143 29.89 -9.71 -5.05
CA ARG A 143 31.03 -10.50 -4.58
C ARG A 143 31.27 -11.75 -5.44
N TYR A 144 30.20 -12.37 -5.94
CA TYR A 144 30.31 -13.63 -6.67
C TYR A 144 30.22 -13.48 -8.20
N LEU A 145 29.65 -12.37 -8.71
CA LEU A 145 29.61 -12.07 -10.15
C LEU A 145 30.92 -11.48 -10.70
N LYS A 146 31.83 -11.02 -9.83
CA LYS A 146 33.16 -10.49 -10.19
C LYS A 146 34.23 -11.60 -10.28
N ARG A 147 33.86 -12.79 -10.71
CA ARG A 147 34.83 -13.86 -11.05
C ARG A 147 34.97 -14.00 -12.54
#